data_38353c2c05f4b3e5c27738199d2c8874
#
_entry.id   38353c2c05f4b3e5c27738199d2c8874
#
_cell.length_a   1.000
_cell.length_b   1.000
_cell.length_c   1.000
_cell.angle_alpha   90.00
_cell.angle_beta   90.00
_cell.angle_gamma   90.00
#
_symmetry.space_group_name_H-M   'P 1'
#
loop_
_entity.id
_entity.type
_entity.pdbx_description
1 polymer ?
#
loop_
_entity_poly.entity_id
_entity_poly.type
_entity_poly.pdbx_seq_one_letter_code
_entity_poly.pdbx_strand_id
1 'polypeptide(L)'
;MLLKPLVTSPLIEVGAYSYYDDPDEPTAFETRNVLYHHGPEKLIIGKFCALGTGVRFIMNGANHRMDGPSTFPFPIMGGGWAEHFDLITGLPGRGDTVVGNDVWFGHGATVMPGVRIGHGAIIASGAVVVADVPDYGIVGGNPAQLIRTRYSEADVARLLALAW
;
A
#
# COMPACT_ATOMS: atom_id res chain seq x y z
N MET A 1 -17.50 -1.71 4.45
CA MET A 1 -17.35 -3.03 5.12
C MET A 1 -16.10 -3.05 5.98
N LEU A 2 -16.14 -3.55 7.23
CA LEU A 2 -14.92 -3.70 8.06
C LEU A 2 -13.98 -4.72 7.44
N LEU A 3 -12.69 -4.37 7.35
CA LEU A 3 -11.68 -5.18 6.65
C LEU A 3 -11.18 -6.37 7.47
N LYS A 4 -10.95 -6.18 8.77
CA LYS A 4 -10.32 -7.19 9.62
C LYS A 4 -10.97 -8.58 9.54
N PRO A 5 -12.31 -8.73 9.53
CA PRO A 5 -12.95 -10.04 9.42
C PRO A 5 -12.94 -10.62 8.00
N LEU A 6 -12.58 -9.84 6.98
CA LEU A 6 -12.57 -10.27 5.57
C LEU A 6 -11.20 -10.74 5.10
N VAL A 7 -10.14 -10.32 5.79
CA VAL A 7 -8.76 -10.65 5.41
C VAL A 7 -8.41 -12.04 5.92
N THR A 8 -7.96 -12.90 5.02
CA THR A 8 -7.56 -14.28 5.28
C THR A 8 -6.07 -14.55 5.02
N SER A 9 -5.44 -13.73 4.19
CA SER A 9 -4.01 -13.85 3.87
C SER A 9 -3.13 -13.57 5.09
N PRO A 10 -2.15 -14.44 5.41
CA PRO A 10 -1.18 -14.19 6.48
C PRO A 10 -0.22 -13.03 6.18
N LEU A 11 -0.20 -12.56 4.92
CA LEU A 11 0.61 -11.44 4.47
C LEU A 11 -0.10 -10.08 4.62
N ILE A 12 -1.37 -10.07 5.05
CA ILE A 12 -2.13 -8.83 5.24
C ILE A 12 -2.58 -8.74 6.71
N GLU A 13 -2.15 -7.69 7.37
CA GLU A 13 -2.53 -7.39 8.75
C GLU A 13 -3.42 -6.15 8.76
N VAL A 14 -4.59 -6.22 9.42
CA VAL A 14 -5.51 -5.09 9.52
C VAL A 14 -5.91 -4.84 10.96
N GLY A 15 -5.74 -3.60 11.39
CA GLY A 15 -6.16 -3.10 12.70
C GLY A 15 -7.68 -3.02 12.84
N ALA A 16 -8.13 -2.87 14.08
CA ALA A 16 -9.56 -2.78 14.40
C ALA A 16 -10.21 -1.54 13.74
N TYR A 17 -11.46 -1.70 13.35
CA TYR A 17 -12.33 -0.64 12.80
C TYR A 17 -11.89 -0.02 11.46
N SER A 18 -10.83 -0.51 10.82
CA SER A 18 -10.49 -0.11 9.47
C SER A 18 -11.49 -0.70 8.48
N TYR A 19 -11.94 0.11 7.53
CA TYR A 19 -12.97 -0.28 6.58
C TYR A 19 -12.62 0.08 5.13
N TYR A 20 -13.23 -0.64 4.21
CA TYR A 20 -13.21 -0.39 2.78
C TYR A 20 -14.62 -0.08 2.29
N ASP A 21 -14.75 0.99 1.53
CA ASP A 21 -16.00 1.41 0.92
C ASP A 21 -15.99 1.10 -0.58
N ASP A 22 -16.78 0.09 -0.97
CA ASP A 22 -16.99 -0.29 -2.36
C ASP A 22 -18.45 -0.69 -2.53
N PRO A 23 -19.20 -0.04 -3.42
CA PRO A 23 -20.62 -0.35 -3.63
C PRO A 23 -20.85 -1.68 -4.34
N ASP A 24 -19.87 -2.15 -5.13
CA ASP A 24 -20.04 -3.31 -5.99
C ASP A 24 -19.54 -4.59 -5.31
N GLU A 25 -18.30 -4.59 -4.81
CA GLU A 25 -17.67 -5.81 -4.25
C GLU A 25 -16.87 -5.52 -2.97
N PRO A 26 -17.52 -5.11 -1.89
CA PRO A 26 -16.84 -4.69 -0.66
C PRO A 26 -16.06 -5.82 0.04
N THR A 27 -16.33 -7.08 -0.31
CA THR A 27 -15.66 -8.25 0.27
C THR A 27 -14.41 -8.71 -0.48
N ALA A 28 -14.16 -8.16 -1.67
CA ALA A 28 -13.07 -8.59 -2.55
C ALA A 28 -11.76 -7.82 -2.35
N PHE A 29 -11.56 -7.19 -1.19
CA PHE A 29 -10.39 -6.34 -0.92
C PHE A 29 -9.05 -7.03 -1.20
N GLU A 30 -8.84 -8.25 -0.72
CA GLU A 30 -7.56 -8.97 -0.90
C GLU A 30 -7.20 -9.19 -2.37
N THR A 31 -8.18 -9.42 -3.23
CA THR A 31 -7.96 -9.82 -4.63
C THR A 31 -8.03 -8.65 -5.60
N ARG A 32 -8.79 -7.60 -5.28
CA ARG A 32 -8.99 -6.45 -6.17
C ARG A 32 -8.16 -5.24 -5.82
N ASN A 33 -7.78 -5.11 -4.54
CA ASN A 33 -7.12 -3.92 -4.03
C ASN A 33 -5.66 -4.17 -3.65
N VAL A 34 -5.27 -5.41 -3.31
CA VAL A 34 -3.88 -5.78 -2.98
C VAL A 34 -3.32 -6.59 -4.13
N LEU A 35 -2.53 -5.94 -4.98
CA LEU A 35 -2.09 -6.48 -6.28
C LEU A 35 -0.65 -6.96 -6.22
N TYR A 36 -0.37 -8.08 -6.93
CA TYR A 36 0.98 -8.66 -7.04
C TYR A 36 1.60 -9.04 -5.68
N HIS A 37 0.76 -9.55 -4.77
CA HIS A 37 1.14 -9.88 -3.40
C HIS A 37 1.55 -11.37 -3.30
N HIS A 38 2.82 -11.63 -3.56
CA HIS A 38 3.37 -12.99 -3.54
C HIS A 38 4.28 -13.26 -2.33
N GLY A 39 4.49 -12.27 -1.48
CA GLY A 39 5.38 -12.30 -0.31
C GLY A 39 6.86 -12.16 -0.67
N PRO A 40 7.75 -12.16 0.33
CA PRO A 40 7.46 -12.30 1.77
C PRO A 40 6.95 -11.01 2.45
N GLU A 41 6.98 -9.87 1.77
CA GLU A 41 6.61 -8.57 2.33
C GLU A 41 5.12 -8.52 2.66
N LYS A 42 4.79 -7.80 3.74
CA LYS A 42 3.43 -7.65 4.23
C LYS A 42 2.81 -6.33 3.84
N LEU A 43 1.49 -6.32 3.80
CA LEU A 43 0.67 -5.12 3.90
C LEU A 43 0.14 -5.02 5.32
N ILE A 44 0.53 -3.95 6.03
CA ILE A 44 0.11 -3.70 7.42
C ILE A 44 -0.72 -2.43 7.44
N ILE A 45 -1.99 -2.54 7.81
CA ILE A 45 -2.93 -1.41 7.94
C ILE A 45 -3.30 -1.25 9.42
N GLY A 46 -3.12 -0.07 9.94
CA GLY A 46 -3.45 0.28 11.33
C GLY A 46 -4.94 0.26 11.63
N LYS A 47 -5.33 0.83 12.77
CA LYS A 47 -6.71 0.96 13.23
C LYS A 47 -7.37 2.19 12.61
N PHE A 48 -8.72 2.17 12.52
CA PHE A 48 -9.55 3.31 12.15
C PHE A 48 -9.27 3.90 10.76
N CYS A 49 -8.64 3.15 9.86
CA CYS A 49 -8.38 3.61 8.50
C CYS A 49 -9.65 3.57 7.65
N ALA A 50 -9.86 4.60 6.85
CA ALA A 50 -10.95 4.73 5.90
C ALA A 50 -10.41 4.59 4.47
N LEU A 51 -10.75 3.52 3.77
CA LEU A 51 -10.31 3.27 2.40
C LEU A 51 -11.49 3.48 1.45
N GLY A 52 -11.38 4.49 0.60
CA GLY A 52 -12.37 4.77 -0.44
C GLY A 52 -12.33 3.76 -1.58
N THR A 53 -13.39 3.74 -2.37
CA THR A 53 -13.55 2.86 -3.54
C THR A 53 -12.34 2.94 -4.46
N GLY A 54 -11.87 1.77 -4.92
CA GLY A 54 -10.78 1.67 -5.91
C GLY A 54 -9.38 1.98 -5.39
N VAL A 55 -9.19 2.11 -4.07
CA VAL A 55 -7.84 2.20 -3.46
C VAL A 55 -7.06 0.94 -3.80
N ARG A 56 -5.78 1.07 -4.17
CA ARG A 56 -4.90 -0.05 -4.54
C ARG A 56 -3.58 0.00 -3.79
N PHE A 57 -3.12 -1.17 -3.38
CA PHE A 57 -1.77 -1.41 -2.86
C PHE A 57 -1.02 -2.29 -3.87
N ILE A 58 -0.01 -1.71 -4.52
CA ILE A 58 0.87 -2.46 -5.42
C ILE A 58 1.98 -3.06 -4.56
N MET A 59 2.11 -4.38 -4.58
CA MET A 59 3.13 -5.07 -3.80
C MET A 59 4.35 -5.43 -4.65
N ASN A 60 5.42 -5.90 -4.02
CA ASN A 60 6.71 -6.12 -4.68
C ASN A 60 6.68 -7.10 -5.86
N GLY A 61 5.69 -7.97 -5.95
CA GLY A 61 5.53 -8.89 -7.08
C GLY A 61 5.29 -8.23 -8.44
N ALA A 62 5.01 -6.91 -8.45
CA ALA A 62 4.90 -6.12 -9.69
C ALA A 62 6.27 -5.70 -10.25
N ASN A 63 7.37 -5.89 -9.51
CA ASN A 63 8.68 -5.41 -9.92
C ASN A 63 9.28 -6.29 -11.03
N HIS A 64 9.91 -5.61 -11.97
CA HIS A 64 10.72 -6.25 -13.03
C HIS A 64 12.20 -5.91 -12.82
N ARG A 65 13.06 -6.79 -13.28
CA ARG A 65 14.51 -6.55 -13.28
C ARG A 65 14.83 -5.39 -14.21
N MET A 66 15.63 -4.42 -13.73
CA MET A 66 15.98 -3.20 -14.49
C MET A 66 17.47 -3.09 -14.78
N ASP A 67 18.29 -4.02 -14.30
CA ASP A 67 19.75 -4.04 -14.45
C ASP A 67 20.24 -4.89 -15.64
N GLY A 68 19.32 -5.37 -16.48
CA GLY A 68 19.60 -6.10 -17.70
C GLY A 68 19.23 -5.30 -18.98
N PRO A 69 19.51 -5.86 -20.15
CA PRO A 69 19.21 -5.22 -21.43
C PRO A 69 17.70 -5.16 -21.74
N SER A 70 16.89 -5.92 -21.02
CA SER A 70 15.43 -5.97 -21.18
C SER A 70 14.77 -6.11 -19.81
N THR A 71 13.63 -5.44 -19.63
CA THR A 71 12.75 -5.61 -18.48
C THR A 71 11.72 -6.73 -18.69
N PHE A 72 11.69 -7.37 -19.85
CA PHE A 72 10.73 -8.43 -20.15
C PHE A 72 11.04 -9.70 -19.35
N PRO A 73 10.05 -10.27 -18.66
CA PRO A 73 10.24 -11.41 -17.77
C PRO A 73 10.22 -12.74 -18.53
N PHE A 74 11.16 -12.97 -19.42
CA PHE A 74 11.23 -14.15 -20.30
C PHE A 74 10.98 -15.48 -19.58
N PRO A 75 11.53 -15.73 -18.37
CA PRO A 75 11.34 -17.02 -17.69
C PRO A 75 9.88 -17.36 -17.38
N ILE A 76 9.01 -16.35 -17.17
CA ILE A 76 7.57 -16.58 -16.91
C ILE A 76 6.86 -17.15 -18.14
N MET A 77 7.39 -16.92 -19.35
CA MET A 77 6.75 -17.37 -20.58
C MET A 77 6.94 -18.86 -20.85
N GLY A 78 7.75 -19.54 -20.05
CA GLY A 78 7.97 -21.01 -20.18
C GLY A 78 8.93 -21.38 -21.31
N GLY A 79 8.85 -22.65 -21.76
CA GLY A 79 9.78 -23.19 -22.75
C GLY A 79 11.23 -23.20 -22.24
N GLY A 80 12.20 -23.02 -23.12
CA GLY A 80 13.63 -22.97 -22.74
C GLY A 80 14.02 -21.81 -21.82
N TRP A 81 13.18 -20.78 -21.71
CA TRP A 81 13.44 -19.67 -20.79
C TRP A 81 13.13 -20.00 -19.34
N ALA A 82 12.26 -20.99 -19.06
CA ALA A 82 11.90 -21.40 -17.70
C ALA A 82 13.10 -21.93 -16.88
N GLU A 83 14.17 -22.40 -17.55
CA GLU A 83 15.39 -22.87 -16.91
C GLU A 83 16.14 -21.74 -16.17
N HIS A 84 15.81 -20.49 -16.50
CA HIS A 84 16.42 -19.28 -15.92
C HIS A 84 15.48 -18.53 -14.99
N PHE A 85 14.57 -19.23 -14.30
CA PHE A 85 13.59 -18.61 -13.40
C PHE A 85 14.25 -17.86 -12.23
N ASP A 86 15.46 -18.26 -11.84
CA ASP A 86 16.30 -17.58 -10.85
C ASP A 86 16.59 -16.12 -11.20
N LEU A 87 16.61 -15.77 -12.50
CA LEU A 87 16.85 -14.40 -12.94
C LEU A 87 15.72 -13.42 -12.60
N ILE A 88 14.54 -13.91 -12.33
CA ILE A 88 13.36 -13.08 -11.98
C ILE A 88 12.93 -13.27 -10.53
N THR A 89 13.56 -14.18 -9.79
CA THR A 89 13.37 -14.35 -8.35
C THR A 89 14.44 -13.58 -7.57
N GLY A 90 14.15 -13.26 -6.31
CA GLY A 90 15.13 -12.59 -5.45
C GLY A 90 15.40 -11.13 -5.85
N LEU A 91 14.50 -10.50 -6.59
CA LEU A 91 14.58 -9.05 -6.80
C LEU A 91 14.53 -8.33 -5.45
N PRO A 92 15.34 -7.27 -5.27
CA PRO A 92 15.35 -6.54 -4.01
C PRO A 92 13.96 -5.94 -3.76
N GLY A 93 13.31 -6.42 -2.69
CA GLY A 93 12.05 -5.85 -2.21
C GLY A 93 12.29 -4.52 -1.50
N ARG A 94 11.24 -3.72 -1.40
CA ARG A 94 11.25 -2.46 -0.64
C ARG A 94 10.80 -2.64 0.81
N GLY A 95 10.58 -3.88 1.24
CA GLY A 95 10.04 -4.22 2.55
C GLY A 95 8.52 -4.08 2.62
N ASP A 96 8.01 -4.13 3.83
CA ASP A 96 6.58 -4.07 4.11
C ASP A 96 5.99 -2.71 3.74
N THR A 97 4.79 -2.72 3.17
CA THR A 97 3.96 -1.52 3.03
C THR A 97 3.19 -1.31 4.33
N VAL A 98 3.39 -0.17 4.99
CA VAL A 98 2.86 0.08 6.33
C VAL A 98 1.99 1.32 6.33
N VAL A 99 0.76 1.17 6.81
CA VAL A 99 -0.20 2.26 7.02
C VAL A 99 -0.44 2.43 8.50
N GLY A 100 -0.23 3.62 9.01
CA GLY A 100 -0.49 4.00 10.40
C GLY A 100 -1.99 3.94 10.77
N ASN A 101 -2.33 4.44 11.94
CA ASN A 101 -3.72 4.52 12.39
C ASN A 101 -4.40 5.78 11.80
N ASP A 102 -5.73 5.77 11.68
CA ASP A 102 -6.55 6.93 11.29
C ASP A 102 -6.15 7.53 9.93
N VAL A 103 -5.75 6.70 8.98
CA VAL A 103 -5.42 7.16 7.63
C VAL A 103 -6.66 7.15 6.74
N TRP A 104 -6.88 8.26 6.02
CA TRP A 104 -7.95 8.36 5.05
C TRP A 104 -7.41 8.32 3.62
N PHE A 105 -7.87 7.33 2.86
CA PHE A 105 -7.60 7.20 1.43
C PHE A 105 -8.81 7.66 0.62
N GLY A 106 -8.60 8.66 -0.21
CA GLY A 106 -9.57 9.08 -1.21
C GLY A 106 -9.74 8.05 -2.34
N HIS A 107 -10.81 8.18 -3.09
CA HIS A 107 -11.18 7.31 -4.21
C HIS A 107 -10.01 7.10 -5.18
N GLY A 108 -9.73 5.83 -5.54
CA GLY A 108 -8.77 5.47 -6.57
C GLY A 108 -7.30 5.76 -6.23
N ALA A 109 -6.96 6.07 -4.97
CA ALA A 109 -5.58 6.24 -4.57
C ALA A 109 -4.78 4.94 -4.74
N THR A 110 -3.49 5.06 -5.12
CA THR A 110 -2.59 3.92 -5.33
C THR A 110 -1.35 4.10 -4.47
N VAL A 111 -0.98 3.06 -3.72
CA VAL A 111 0.22 3.02 -2.88
C VAL A 111 1.23 2.08 -3.52
N MET A 112 2.46 2.56 -3.72
CA MET A 112 3.55 1.77 -4.30
C MET A 112 4.26 0.92 -3.23
N PRO A 113 5.00 -0.13 -3.64
CA PRO A 113 5.62 -1.08 -2.72
C PRO A 113 6.53 -0.42 -1.67
N GLY A 114 6.48 -0.91 -0.43
CA GLY A 114 7.38 -0.53 0.65
C GLY A 114 7.18 0.88 1.22
N VAL A 115 6.12 1.57 0.82
CA VAL A 115 5.79 2.91 1.33
C VAL A 115 5.27 2.82 2.76
N ARG A 116 5.70 3.76 3.61
CA ARG A 116 5.18 3.98 4.96
C ARG A 116 4.30 5.22 4.99
N ILE A 117 3.08 5.06 5.45
CA ILE A 117 2.12 6.15 5.60
C ILE A 117 1.90 6.39 7.10
N GLY A 118 2.22 7.59 7.56
CA GLY A 118 2.14 7.98 8.96
C GLY A 118 0.70 8.04 9.49
N HIS A 119 0.57 8.10 10.81
CA HIS A 119 -0.72 8.19 11.50
C HIS A 119 -1.49 9.43 11.06
N GLY A 120 -2.79 9.32 10.94
CA GLY A 120 -3.67 10.46 10.63
C GLY A 120 -3.44 11.10 9.26
N ALA A 121 -2.69 10.48 8.36
CA ALA A 121 -2.45 11.00 7.02
C ALA A 121 -3.72 10.98 6.16
N ILE A 122 -3.76 11.85 5.16
CA ILE A 122 -4.81 11.89 4.14
C ILE A 122 -4.17 11.72 2.77
N ILE A 123 -4.61 10.72 2.05
CA ILE A 123 -4.19 10.44 0.67
C ILE A 123 -5.32 10.90 -0.25
N ALA A 124 -5.08 11.94 -1.04
CA ALA A 124 -6.09 12.51 -1.91
C ALA A 124 -6.55 11.51 -3.00
N SER A 125 -7.77 11.71 -3.50
CA SER A 125 -8.33 10.87 -4.57
C SER A 125 -7.41 10.85 -5.80
N GLY A 126 -7.19 9.66 -6.37
CA GLY A 126 -6.33 9.45 -7.53
C GLY A 126 -4.82 9.66 -7.29
N ALA A 127 -4.38 9.89 -6.06
CA ALA A 127 -2.98 10.05 -5.75
C ALA A 127 -2.19 8.75 -5.96
N VAL A 128 -0.95 8.86 -6.47
CA VAL A 128 -0.01 7.74 -6.59
C VAL A 128 1.15 7.98 -5.61
N VAL A 129 1.10 7.27 -4.48
CA VAL A 129 2.06 7.43 -3.37
C VAL A 129 3.30 6.58 -3.64
N VAL A 130 4.42 7.23 -3.93
CA VAL A 130 5.69 6.59 -4.30
C VAL A 130 6.78 6.70 -3.22
N ALA A 131 6.53 7.51 -2.20
CA ALA A 131 7.44 7.79 -1.08
C ALA A 131 6.66 7.86 0.23
N ASP A 132 7.38 7.77 1.36
CA ASP A 132 6.80 7.82 2.69
C ASP A 132 6.02 9.11 2.94
N VAL A 133 4.91 8.98 3.66
CA VAL A 133 4.03 10.10 4.02
C VAL A 133 4.17 10.36 5.52
N PRO A 134 4.46 11.60 5.93
CA PRO A 134 4.61 11.93 7.35
C PRO A 134 3.27 11.81 8.10
N ASP A 135 3.37 11.66 9.43
CA ASP A 135 2.20 11.69 10.30
C ASP A 135 1.38 12.98 10.07
N TYR A 136 0.07 12.80 9.97
CA TYR A 136 -0.90 13.87 9.70
C TYR A 136 -0.62 14.67 8.40
N GLY A 137 0.19 14.12 7.49
CA GLY A 137 0.43 14.71 6.17
C GLY A 137 -0.78 14.55 5.25
N ILE A 138 -1.05 15.56 4.44
CA ILE A 138 -2.01 15.50 3.33
C ILE A 138 -1.20 15.48 2.04
N VAL A 139 -1.32 14.40 1.29
CA VAL A 139 -0.61 14.22 0.01
C VAL A 139 -1.57 14.05 -1.15
N GLY A 140 -1.15 14.48 -2.34
CA GLY A 140 -1.95 14.34 -3.56
C GLY A 140 -1.12 14.43 -4.82
N GLY A 141 -1.70 14.00 -5.93
CA GLY A 141 -1.09 14.04 -7.26
C GLY A 141 -0.42 12.72 -7.68
N ASN A 142 0.20 12.74 -8.86
CA ASN A 142 0.98 11.62 -9.43
C ASN A 142 2.29 12.15 -10.03
N PRO A 143 3.45 11.90 -9.39
CA PRO A 143 3.60 11.29 -8.08
C PRO A 143 3.01 12.18 -6.96
N ALA A 144 2.53 11.55 -5.88
CA ALA A 144 1.97 12.27 -4.74
C ALA A 144 3.04 13.11 -4.05
N GLN A 145 2.67 14.35 -3.75
CA GLN A 145 3.50 15.32 -3.04
C GLN A 145 2.79 15.80 -1.77
N LEU A 146 3.57 16.18 -0.77
CA LEU A 146 3.03 16.77 0.44
C LEU A 146 2.42 18.15 0.12
N ILE A 147 1.13 18.28 0.35
CA ILE A 147 0.38 19.53 0.18
C ILE A 147 0.54 20.38 1.45
N ARG A 148 0.28 19.79 2.61
CA ARG A 148 0.44 20.38 3.94
C ARG A 148 0.29 19.32 5.02
N THR A 149 0.59 19.66 6.25
CA THR A 149 0.16 18.89 7.44
C THR A 149 -1.21 19.36 7.91
N ARG A 150 -1.95 18.47 8.58
CA ARG A 150 -3.27 18.76 9.16
C ARG A 150 -3.18 19.76 10.32
N TYR A 151 -2.11 19.65 11.10
CA TYR A 151 -1.91 20.35 12.36
C TYR A 151 -0.49 20.92 12.46
N SER A 152 -0.24 21.73 13.49
CA SER A 152 1.11 22.18 13.84
C SER A 152 1.99 21.03 14.32
N GLU A 153 3.30 21.13 14.22
CA GLU A 153 4.24 20.11 14.72
C GLU A 153 4.02 19.80 16.20
N ALA A 154 3.72 20.82 17.02
CA ALA A 154 3.45 20.66 18.44
C ALA A 154 2.17 19.85 18.69
N ASP A 155 1.13 20.06 17.89
CA ASP A 155 -0.12 19.32 18.02
C ASP A 155 0.03 17.88 17.49
N VAL A 156 0.78 17.68 16.40
CA VAL A 156 1.13 16.33 15.92
C VAL A 156 1.86 15.54 17.01
N ALA A 157 2.86 16.15 17.64
CA ALA A 157 3.59 15.50 18.75
C ALA A 157 2.67 15.11 19.91
N ARG A 158 1.71 15.98 20.28
CA ARG A 158 0.72 15.69 21.33
C ARG A 158 -0.21 14.55 20.95
N LEU A 159 -0.71 14.55 19.70
CA LEU A 159 -1.60 13.50 19.17
C LEU A 159 -0.90 12.14 19.16
N LEU A 160 0.35 12.09 18.72
CA LEU A 160 1.15 10.86 18.72
C LEU A 160 1.42 10.36 20.17
N ALA A 161 1.63 11.27 21.11
CA ALA A 161 1.84 10.92 22.53
C ALA A 161 0.57 10.35 23.20
N LEU A 162 -0.62 10.72 22.74
CA LEU A 162 -1.89 10.15 23.22
C LEU A 162 -2.04 8.66 22.86
N ALA A 163 -1.43 8.23 21.75
CA ALA A 163 -1.42 6.85 21.26
C ALA A 163 -2.83 6.20 21.21
N TRP A 164 -3.84 6.98 20.84
CA TRP A 164 -5.27 6.57 20.80
C TRP A 164 -5.58 5.56 19.70
#